data_677f590ee33927d402afb6e9746e6c1e
#
_entry.id   677f590ee33927d402afb6e9746e6c1e
#
_cell.length_a   1.000
_cell.length_b   1.000
_cell.length_c   1.000
_cell.angle_alpha   90.00
_cell.angle_beta   90.00
_cell.angle_gamma   90.00
#
_symmetry.space_group_name_H-M   'P 1'
#
loop_
_entity.id
_entity.type
_entity.pdbx_description
1 polymer ?
#
loop_
_entity_poly.entity_id
_entity_poly.type
_entity_poly.pdbx_seq_one_letter_code
_entity_poly.pdbx_strand_id
1 'polypeptide(L)'
;MSGASARPTVVPFAAVSFAYFGYAGLVSTYGPLWFQSLGYSTFAIGVLTALQSATRLFSPYAWGWVADHTGKRERLLTLAAGGSLVASTGYFVPVDYAWVAVVTVVLFVCTAGVIPISEATLALRVSSGGTLDVARYGRVRMWGSVGFIVTATASGYVLQSAGVGRFPLLISGLLALLLVAAWRLPGSSEPAHAPAIEAGALAVLRRPVVAWFFAGVFLTVLAHTALYAFYSLYLASLGYGKGEIGLLWAIGVVAEVVWFWFQGRWLHRLSMHGWLAVAALASALRFALIAAFGAWVSVLVVAQCLHMLSFAAQHSACIAVITRHFPGRLRGRGQALYAVLGYGASGVIGGVIGGAMSTSIGLTAVFWAASGVAVVAAWCCWRALRSDRTTAWQPPGPASPV
;
A
#
# COMPACT_ATOMS: atom_id res chain seq x y z
N MET A 1 34.03 21.86 26.02
CA MET A 1 32.74 21.33 26.49
C MET A 1 31.94 20.93 25.23
N SER A 2 31.99 19.66 24.86
CA SER A 2 31.31 19.14 23.68
C SER A 2 29.79 19.04 23.98
N GLY A 3 29.01 19.96 23.42
CA GLY A 3 27.55 19.90 23.50
C GLY A 3 27.05 18.62 22.82
N ALA A 4 26.62 17.66 23.59
CA ALA A 4 25.88 16.51 23.10
C ALA A 4 24.63 17.05 22.36
N SER A 5 24.66 17.07 21.02
CA SER A 5 23.50 17.44 20.21
C SER A 5 22.37 16.47 20.56
N ALA A 6 21.33 16.96 21.20
CA ALA A 6 20.17 16.14 21.52
C ALA A 6 19.69 15.44 20.25
N ARG A 7 19.68 14.11 20.27
CA ARG A 7 19.21 13.30 19.13
C ARG A 7 17.78 13.72 18.78
N PRO A 8 17.49 14.10 17.53
CA PRO A 8 16.17 14.59 17.17
C PRO A 8 15.09 13.57 17.53
N THR A 9 14.02 14.03 18.17
CA THR A 9 12.91 13.17 18.62
C THR A 9 12.17 12.60 17.40
N VAL A 10 12.11 11.28 17.30
CA VAL A 10 11.41 10.56 16.21
C VAL A 10 10.05 10.00 16.65
N VAL A 11 9.68 10.18 17.92
CA VAL A 11 8.41 9.70 18.50
C VAL A 11 7.17 10.20 17.75
N PRO A 12 7.06 11.49 17.36
CA PRO A 12 5.89 11.94 16.60
C PRO A 12 5.75 11.25 15.24
N PHE A 13 6.86 10.90 14.56
CA PHE A 13 6.83 10.15 13.30
C PHE A 13 6.35 8.70 13.51
N ALA A 14 6.73 8.08 14.61
CA ALA A 14 6.22 6.77 14.98
C ALA A 14 4.71 6.83 15.25
N ALA A 15 4.23 7.88 15.92
CA ALA A 15 2.80 8.11 16.15
C ALA A 15 2.03 8.36 14.85
N VAL A 16 2.57 9.15 13.91
CA VAL A 16 2.00 9.35 12.56
C VAL A 16 1.91 8.01 11.82
N SER A 17 2.98 7.21 11.83
CA SER A 17 2.98 5.88 11.19
C SER A 17 1.93 4.97 11.81
N PHE A 18 1.87 4.89 13.14
CA PHE A 18 0.89 4.09 13.85
C PHE A 18 -0.55 4.50 13.51
N ALA A 19 -0.87 5.79 13.60
CA ALA A 19 -2.22 6.30 13.38
C ALA A 19 -2.67 6.12 11.92
N TYR A 20 -1.79 6.42 10.95
CA TYR A 20 -2.11 6.28 9.53
C TYR A 20 -2.32 4.81 9.14
N PHE A 21 -1.42 3.91 9.53
CA PHE A 21 -1.57 2.49 9.21
C PHE A 21 -2.66 1.82 10.04
N GLY A 22 -2.96 2.34 11.25
CA GLY A 22 -4.16 1.98 12.00
C GLY A 22 -5.44 2.36 11.23
N TYR A 23 -5.51 3.59 10.72
CA TYR A 23 -6.58 4.01 9.82
C TYR A 23 -6.68 3.09 8.58
N ALA A 24 -5.56 2.80 7.93
CA ALA A 24 -5.53 1.90 6.78
C ALA A 24 -6.03 0.49 7.14
N GLY A 25 -5.64 -0.04 8.30
CA GLY A 25 -6.10 -1.32 8.82
C GLY A 25 -7.61 -1.35 9.05
N LEU A 26 -8.18 -0.30 9.66
CA LEU A 26 -9.62 -0.18 9.85
C LEU A 26 -10.37 -0.15 8.52
N VAL A 27 -9.94 0.73 7.61
CA VAL A 27 -10.64 0.94 6.32
C VAL A 27 -10.54 -0.28 5.42
N SER A 28 -9.36 -0.88 5.27
CA SER A 28 -9.18 -2.06 4.41
C SER A 28 -9.95 -3.27 4.94
N THR A 29 -10.00 -3.45 6.27
CA THR A 29 -10.64 -4.61 6.88
C THR A 29 -12.16 -4.45 7.00
N TYR A 30 -12.63 -3.28 7.42
CA TYR A 30 -14.04 -3.11 7.81
C TYR A 30 -14.81 -2.09 6.95
N GLY A 31 -14.14 -1.28 6.13
CA GLY A 31 -14.80 -0.36 5.21
C GLY A 31 -15.81 -1.05 4.30
N PRO A 32 -15.45 -2.15 3.61
CA PRO A 32 -16.40 -2.91 2.78
C PRO A 32 -17.60 -3.44 3.57
N LEU A 33 -17.41 -3.93 4.81
CA LEU A 33 -18.48 -4.42 5.67
C LEU A 33 -19.39 -3.29 6.14
N TRP A 34 -18.84 -2.12 6.42
CA TRP A 34 -19.64 -0.94 6.75
C TRP A 34 -20.47 -0.48 5.56
N PHE A 35 -19.90 -0.39 4.36
CA PHE A 35 -20.66 -0.08 3.14
C PHE A 35 -21.77 -1.09 2.89
N GLN A 36 -21.52 -2.38 3.12
CA GLN A 36 -22.54 -3.42 3.02
C GLN A 36 -23.69 -3.20 4.02
N SER A 37 -23.38 -2.73 5.23
CA SER A 37 -24.41 -2.43 6.24
C SER A 37 -25.27 -1.23 5.90
N LEU A 38 -24.85 -0.36 4.99
CA LEU A 38 -25.64 0.72 4.41
C LEU A 38 -26.56 0.22 3.26
N GLY A 39 -26.57 -1.08 2.97
CA GLY A 39 -27.38 -1.69 1.90
C GLY A 39 -26.73 -1.64 0.52
N TYR A 40 -25.43 -1.29 0.42
CA TYR A 40 -24.76 -1.21 -0.88
C TYR A 40 -24.44 -2.62 -1.42
N SER A 41 -24.69 -2.82 -2.72
CA SER A 41 -24.33 -4.05 -3.42
C SER A 41 -22.79 -4.21 -3.47
N THR A 42 -22.32 -5.42 -3.69
CA THR A 42 -20.88 -5.69 -3.86
C THR A 42 -20.28 -4.97 -5.07
N PHE A 43 -21.10 -4.69 -6.11
CA PHE A 43 -20.70 -3.81 -7.21
C PHE A 43 -20.45 -2.37 -6.75
N ALA A 44 -21.41 -1.78 -6.02
CA ALA A 44 -21.27 -0.43 -5.49
C ALA A 44 -20.04 -0.31 -4.56
N ILE A 45 -19.78 -1.32 -3.72
CA ILE A 45 -18.59 -1.38 -2.86
C ILE A 45 -17.31 -1.47 -3.71
N GLY A 46 -17.32 -2.28 -4.78
CA GLY A 46 -16.22 -2.36 -5.73
C GLY A 46 -15.92 -1.01 -6.40
N VAL A 47 -16.96 -0.25 -6.78
CA VAL A 47 -16.81 1.11 -7.33
C VAL A 47 -16.22 2.07 -6.29
N LEU A 48 -16.66 2.03 -5.02
CA LEU A 48 -16.06 2.83 -3.95
C LEU A 48 -14.56 2.52 -3.77
N THR A 49 -14.18 1.24 -3.84
CA THR A 49 -12.76 0.84 -3.81
C THR A 49 -12.00 1.32 -5.04
N ALA A 50 -12.64 1.32 -6.22
CA ALA A 50 -12.07 1.89 -7.43
C ALA A 50 -11.83 3.40 -7.30
N LEU A 51 -12.78 4.15 -6.74
CA LEU A 51 -12.63 5.58 -6.45
C LEU A 51 -11.48 5.87 -5.48
N GLN A 52 -11.34 5.06 -4.41
CA GLN A 52 -10.19 5.14 -3.51
C GLN A 52 -8.87 4.95 -4.26
N SER A 53 -8.81 3.98 -5.17
CA SER A 53 -7.61 3.70 -5.98
C SER A 53 -7.36 4.78 -7.02
N ALA A 54 -8.40 5.38 -7.59
CA ALA A 54 -8.30 6.49 -8.54
C ALA A 54 -7.62 7.72 -7.93
N THR A 55 -7.82 8.00 -6.65
CA THR A 55 -7.12 9.11 -5.97
C THR A 55 -5.62 8.94 -5.99
N ARG A 56 -5.11 7.71 -6.00
CA ARG A 56 -3.66 7.41 -6.06
C ARG A 56 -3.02 7.75 -7.41
N LEU A 57 -3.81 7.98 -8.44
CA LEU A 57 -3.30 8.36 -9.77
C LEU A 57 -2.75 9.79 -9.78
N PHE A 58 -3.28 10.69 -8.94
CA PHE A 58 -2.94 12.12 -8.97
C PHE A 58 -2.61 12.73 -7.60
N SER A 59 -3.28 12.30 -6.51
CA SER A 59 -3.18 12.98 -5.22
C SER A 59 -1.77 12.98 -4.61
N PRO A 60 -0.99 11.88 -4.62
CA PRO A 60 0.38 11.90 -4.07
C PRO A 60 1.27 12.90 -4.80
N TYR A 61 1.06 13.08 -6.11
CA TYR A 61 1.80 14.06 -6.90
C TYR A 61 1.43 15.50 -6.54
N ALA A 62 0.13 15.77 -6.41
CA ALA A 62 -0.35 17.09 -6.02
C ALA A 62 0.22 17.49 -4.64
N TRP A 63 0.15 16.58 -3.66
CA TRP A 63 0.71 16.81 -2.33
C TRP A 63 2.23 16.98 -2.35
N GLY A 64 2.95 16.13 -3.10
CA GLY A 64 4.41 16.23 -3.27
C GLY A 64 4.81 17.55 -3.93
N TRP A 65 4.12 17.93 -5.01
CA TRP A 65 4.36 19.21 -5.69
C TRP A 65 4.18 20.41 -4.75
N VAL A 66 3.09 20.46 -3.98
CA VAL A 66 2.87 21.54 -3.00
C VAL A 66 3.93 21.51 -1.91
N ALA A 67 4.34 20.33 -1.44
CA ALA A 67 5.36 20.18 -0.41
C ALA A 67 6.72 20.71 -0.88
N ASP A 68 7.11 20.40 -2.11
CA ASP A 68 8.39 20.84 -2.68
C ASP A 68 8.41 22.35 -2.96
N HIS A 69 7.27 22.95 -3.37
CA HIS A 69 7.19 24.38 -3.64
C HIS A 69 7.06 25.24 -2.38
N THR A 70 6.42 24.72 -1.34
CA THR A 70 6.21 25.49 -0.10
C THR A 70 7.30 25.29 0.93
N GLY A 71 8.02 24.17 0.90
CA GLY A 71 9.00 23.77 1.92
C GLY A 71 8.42 23.54 3.33
N LYS A 72 7.08 23.62 3.49
CA LYS A 72 6.37 23.56 4.78
C LYS A 72 5.71 22.20 4.99
N ARG A 73 6.51 21.13 4.92
CA ARG A 73 6.02 19.73 4.90
C ARG A 73 5.16 19.37 6.12
N GLU A 74 5.53 19.83 7.33
CA GLU A 74 4.79 19.52 8.56
C GLU A 74 3.42 20.21 8.61
N ARG A 75 3.33 21.45 8.09
CA ARG A 75 2.05 22.15 7.98
C ARG A 75 1.12 21.46 6.98
N LEU A 76 1.68 21.02 5.85
CA LEU A 76 0.91 20.28 4.85
C LEU A 76 0.43 18.93 5.40
N LEU A 77 1.26 18.24 6.19
CA LEU A 77 0.87 16.99 6.83
C LEU A 77 -0.25 17.21 7.85
N THR A 78 -0.19 18.30 8.63
CA THR A 78 -1.26 18.71 9.54
C THR A 78 -2.55 19.06 8.79
N LEU A 79 -2.45 19.77 7.66
CA LEU A 79 -3.60 20.08 6.80
C LEU A 79 -4.21 18.83 6.19
N ALA A 80 -3.39 17.90 5.70
CA ALA A 80 -3.84 16.62 5.15
C ALA A 80 -4.58 15.78 6.22
N ALA A 81 -4.02 15.68 7.43
CA ALA A 81 -4.65 15.00 8.55
C ALA A 81 -5.94 15.68 9.01
N GLY A 82 -5.95 17.02 9.09
CA GLY A 82 -7.14 17.80 9.44
C GLY A 82 -8.24 17.67 8.40
N GLY A 83 -7.90 17.80 7.12
CA GLY A 83 -8.85 17.59 6.01
C GLY A 83 -9.43 16.18 6.00
N SER A 84 -8.61 15.16 6.31
CA SER A 84 -9.07 13.77 6.44
C SER A 84 -10.06 13.59 7.58
N LEU A 85 -9.78 14.20 8.75
CA LEU A 85 -10.68 14.15 9.89
C LEU A 85 -12.02 14.85 9.57
N VAL A 86 -11.97 16.03 8.98
CA VAL A 86 -13.18 16.75 8.56
C VAL A 86 -13.98 15.93 7.54
N ALA A 87 -13.31 15.36 6.51
CA ALA A 87 -13.99 14.51 5.53
C ALA A 87 -14.67 13.31 6.19
N SER A 88 -14.03 12.68 7.19
CA SER A 88 -14.59 11.50 7.86
C SER A 88 -15.90 11.79 8.63
N THR A 89 -16.15 13.05 9.00
CA THR A 89 -17.41 13.43 9.66
C THR A 89 -18.62 13.25 8.75
N GLY A 90 -18.43 13.30 7.43
CA GLY A 90 -19.49 13.02 6.45
C GLY A 90 -20.03 11.59 6.51
N TYR A 91 -19.30 10.65 7.09
CA TYR A 91 -19.76 9.27 7.30
C TYR A 91 -20.79 9.13 8.44
N PHE A 92 -20.90 10.12 9.33
CA PHE A 92 -21.95 10.10 10.38
C PHE A 92 -23.34 10.37 9.84
N VAL A 93 -23.44 10.97 8.66
CA VAL A 93 -24.71 11.27 8.00
C VAL A 93 -24.68 10.72 6.56
N PRO A 94 -24.74 9.38 6.37
CA PRO A 94 -24.70 8.76 5.06
C PRO A 94 -26.05 8.93 4.35
N VAL A 95 -26.27 10.10 3.73
CA VAL A 95 -27.54 10.47 3.07
C VAL A 95 -27.87 9.52 1.93
N ASP A 96 -26.92 9.32 1.01
CA ASP A 96 -27.05 8.44 -0.15
C ASP A 96 -25.68 7.92 -0.62
N TYR A 97 -25.68 7.10 -1.68
CA TYR A 97 -24.46 6.54 -2.25
C TYR A 97 -23.50 7.61 -2.81
N ALA A 98 -24.05 8.64 -3.48
CA ALA A 98 -23.23 9.70 -4.08
C ALA A 98 -22.52 10.52 -3.01
N TRP A 99 -23.20 10.81 -1.89
CA TRP A 99 -22.59 11.46 -0.73
C TRP A 99 -21.44 10.65 -0.16
N VAL A 100 -21.65 9.35 0.10
CA VAL A 100 -20.62 8.46 0.62
C VAL A 100 -19.43 8.35 -0.36
N ALA A 101 -19.69 8.33 -1.66
CA ALA A 101 -18.65 8.34 -2.70
C ALA A 101 -17.81 9.64 -2.65
N VAL A 102 -18.45 10.80 -2.55
CA VAL A 102 -17.76 12.10 -2.43
C VAL A 102 -16.91 12.15 -1.15
N VAL A 103 -17.49 11.78 0.00
CA VAL A 103 -16.77 11.71 1.28
C VAL A 103 -15.56 10.79 1.17
N THR A 104 -15.73 9.62 0.55
CA THR A 104 -14.64 8.66 0.33
C THR A 104 -13.54 9.27 -0.53
N VAL A 105 -13.86 9.90 -1.65
CA VAL A 105 -12.86 10.54 -2.53
C VAL A 105 -12.12 11.65 -1.79
N VAL A 106 -12.81 12.56 -1.11
CA VAL A 106 -12.18 13.66 -0.36
C VAL A 106 -11.26 13.12 0.73
N LEU A 107 -11.73 12.13 1.49
CA LEU A 107 -10.95 11.47 2.53
C LEU A 107 -9.64 10.88 1.97
N PHE A 108 -9.73 10.14 0.86
CA PHE A 108 -8.55 9.49 0.26
C PHE A 108 -7.63 10.48 -0.45
N VAL A 109 -8.16 11.57 -1.02
CA VAL A 109 -7.33 12.69 -1.54
C VAL A 109 -6.52 13.32 -0.41
N CYS A 110 -7.14 13.59 0.74
CA CYS A 110 -6.44 14.16 1.88
C CYS A 110 -5.40 13.19 2.46
N THR A 111 -5.75 11.92 2.68
CA THR A 111 -4.83 10.94 3.27
C THR A 111 -3.67 10.56 2.36
N ALA A 112 -3.78 10.72 1.04
CA ALA A 112 -2.76 10.33 0.07
C ALA A 112 -1.41 11.04 0.24
N GLY A 113 -1.40 12.25 0.80
CA GLY A 113 -0.18 13.03 1.07
C GLY A 113 0.55 12.62 2.36
N VAL A 114 -0.13 11.95 3.28
CA VAL A 114 0.40 11.73 4.64
C VAL A 114 1.69 10.92 4.64
N ILE A 115 1.70 9.75 4.03
CA ILE A 115 2.89 8.87 4.04
C ILE A 115 4.04 9.44 3.23
N PRO A 116 3.87 9.87 1.96
CA PRO A 116 4.99 10.41 1.20
C PRO A 116 5.67 11.60 1.89
N ILE A 117 4.90 12.54 2.44
CA ILE A 117 5.45 13.70 3.14
C ILE A 117 6.12 13.28 4.45
N SER A 118 5.48 12.41 5.24
CA SER A 118 6.03 11.95 6.53
C SER A 118 7.33 11.17 6.36
N GLU A 119 7.38 10.23 5.40
CA GLU A 119 8.56 9.40 5.14
C GLU A 119 9.72 10.22 4.59
N ALA A 120 9.46 11.16 3.68
CA ALA A 120 10.49 12.07 3.18
C ALA A 120 11.08 12.93 4.32
N THR A 121 10.22 13.49 5.18
CA THR A 121 10.65 14.30 6.31
C THR A 121 11.42 13.47 7.35
N LEU A 122 10.96 12.23 7.64
CA LEU A 122 11.65 11.31 8.52
C LEU A 122 13.04 10.95 7.98
N ALA A 123 13.12 10.59 6.70
CA ALA A 123 14.39 10.21 6.05
C ALA A 123 15.45 11.30 6.22
N LEU A 124 15.06 12.56 5.99
CA LEU A 124 15.97 13.71 6.18
C LEU A 124 16.45 13.87 7.63
N ARG A 125 15.53 13.68 8.60
CA ARG A 125 15.86 13.82 10.03
C ARG A 125 16.74 12.72 10.60
N VAL A 126 16.68 11.53 10.05
CA VAL A 126 17.50 10.38 10.47
C VAL A 126 18.75 10.22 9.62
N SER A 127 18.96 11.09 8.62
CA SER A 127 20.17 11.13 7.83
C SER A 127 21.25 11.97 8.54
N SER A 128 22.50 11.49 8.49
CA SER A 128 23.66 12.18 9.02
C SER A 128 24.76 12.18 7.98
N GLY A 129 25.30 13.37 7.64
CA GLY A 129 26.34 13.49 6.61
C GLY A 129 25.91 12.96 5.23
N GLY A 130 24.62 13.08 4.87
CA GLY A 130 24.07 12.60 3.59
C GLY A 130 23.76 11.10 3.57
N THR A 131 24.02 10.36 4.66
CA THR A 131 23.76 8.92 4.76
C THR A 131 22.53 8.67 5.65
N LEU A 132 21.56 7.88 5.13
CA LEU A 132 20.36 7.49 5.86
C LEU A 132 20.70 6.45 6.96
N ASP A 133 20.30 6.70 8.21
CA ASP A 133 20.27 5.67 9.27
C ASP A 133 19.07 4.72 9.03
N VAL A 134 19.33 3.68 8.24
CA VAL A 134 18.30 2.70 7.84
C VAL A 134 17.69 1.99 9.05
N ALA A 135 18.51 1.72 10.10
CA ALA A 135 18.02 1.03 11.30
C ALA A 135 17.05 1.91 12.10
N ARG A 136 17.35 3.20 12.23
CA ARG A 136 16.50 4.16 12.90
C ARG A 136 15.21 4.43 12.12
N TYR A 137 15.33 4.60 10.80
CA TYR A 137 14.18 4.73 9.91
C TYR A 137 13.26 3.51 10.01
N GLY A 138 13.81 2.29 9.93
CA GLY A 138 13.06 1.05 10.03
C GLY A 138 12.31 0.89 11.35
N ARG A 139 12.96 1.26 12.49
CA ARG A 139 12.29 1.23 13.80
C ARG A 139 11.08 2.15 13.88
N VAL A 140 11.15 3.33 13.27
CA VAL A 140 10.00 4.25 13.23
C VAL A 140 8.91 3.68 12.33
N ARG A 141 9.28 3.17 11.15
CA ARG A 141 8.33 2.63 10.16
C ARG A 141 7.58 1.38 10.65
N MET A 142 8.23 0.58 11.50
CA MET A 142 7.63 -0.63 12.11
C MET A 142 6.37 -0.30 12.94
N TRP A 143 6.28 0.89 13.54
CA TRP A 143 5.08 1.32 14.26
C TRP A 143 3.83 1.39 13.37
N GLY A 144 4.00 1.52 12.06
CA GLY A 144 2.90 1.39 11.11
C GLY A 144 2.31 -0.02 11.08
N SER A 145 3.14 -1.05 11.03
CA SER A 145 2.66 -2.44 11.08
C SER A 145 1.98 -2.75 12.43
N VAL A 146 2.54 -2.23 13.54
CA VAL A 146 1.90 -2.34 14.87
C VAL A 146 0.53 -1.65 14.86
N GLY A 147 0.42 -0.44 14.30
CA GLY A 147 -0.84 0.29 14.18
C GLY A 147 -1.90 -0.49 13.39
N PHE A 148 -1.51 -1.05 12.25
CA PHE A 148 -2.40 -1.89 11.45
C PHE A 148 -2.91 -3.11 12.23
N ILE A 149 -1.99 -3.90 12.81
CA ILE A 149 -2.31 -5.13 13.55
C ILE A 149 -3.24 -4.83 14.73
N VAL A 150 -2.88 -3.84 15.56
CA VAL A 150 -3.67 -3.46 16.73
C VAL A 150 -5.06 -3.01 16.31
N THR A 151 -5.15 -2.14 15.30
CA THR A 151 -6.43 -1.58 14.89
C THR A 151 -7.30 -2.60 14.17
N ALA A 152 -6.75 -3.40 13.24
CA ALA A 152 -7.52 -4.45 12.56
C ALA A 152 -8.09 -5.45 13.56
N THR A 153 -7.30 -5.84 14.58
CA THR A 153 -7.74 -6.79 15.60
C THR A 153 -8.74 -6.15 16.57
N ALA A 154 -8.37 -5.04 17.22
CA ALA A 154 -9.21 -4.42 18.25
C ALA A 154 -10.55 -3.92 17.70
N SER A 155 -10.52 -3.27 16.52
CA SER A 155 -11.76 -2.81 15.87
C SER A 155 -12.68 -3.96 15.50
N GLY A 156 -12.15 -5.14 15.18
CA GLY A 156 -12.97 -6.33 14.92
C GLY A 156 -13.85 -6.71 16.10
N TYR A 157 -13.27 -6.81 17.27
CA TYR A 157 -14.03 -7.11 18.49
C TYR A 157 -15.00 -5.98 18.87
N VAL A 158 -14.59 -4.72 18.72
CA VAL A 158 -15.48 -3.56 18.98
C VAL A 158 -16.67 -3.57 18.00
N LEU A 159 -16.43 -3.78 16.71
CA LEU A 159 -17.50 -3.80 15.69
C LEU A 159 -18.37 -5.06 15.78
N GLN A 160 -17.85 -6.14 16.35
CA GLN A 160 -18.62 -7.35 16.61
C GLN A 160 -19.59 -7.16 17.78
N SER A 161 -19.15 -6.53 18.87
CA SER A 161 -19.96 -6.33 20.07
C SER A 161 -20.89 -5.10 20.01
N ALA A 162 -20.39 -3.97 19.48
CA ALA A 162 -21.11 -2.70 19.45
C ALA A 162 -21.79 -2.39 18.10
N GLY A 163 -21.65 -3.28 17.12
CA GLY A 163 -22.22 -3.14 15.78
C GLY A 163 -21.33 -2.37 14.80
N VAL A 164 -21.44 -2.71 13.51
CA VAL A 164 -20.64 -2.12 12.43
C VAL A 164 -20.92 -0.62 12.21
N GLY A 165 -22.05 -0.12 12.65
CA GLY A 165 -22.39 1.31 12.65
C GLY A 165 -21.43 2.20 13.46
N ARG A 166 -20.56 1.61 14.31
CA ARG A 166 -19.50 2.35 15.02
C ARG A 166 -18.28 2.66 14.14
N PHE A 167 -18.24 2.19 12.91
CA PHE A 167 -17.13 2.42 11.96
C PHE A 167 -16.80 3.92 11.80
N PRO A 168 -17.78 4.87 11.60
CA PRO A 168 -17.47 6.30 11.47
C PRO A 168 -16.79 6.87 12.72
N LEU A 169 -17.14 6.39 13.92
CA LEU A 169 -16.51 6.84 15.17
C LEU A 169 -15.05 6.37 15.24
N LEU A 170 -14.79 5.10 14.91
CA LEU A 170 -13.44 4.53 14.96
C LEU A 170 -12.50 5.19 13.94
N ILE A 171 -12.96 5.42 12.71
CA ILE A 171 -12.16 6.07 11.67
C ILE A 171 -11.84 7.52 12.07
N SER A 172 -12.82 8.27 12.57
CA SER A 172 -12.61 9.65 13.03
C SER A 172 -11.68 9.72 14.23
N GLY A 173 -11.77 8.77 15.17
CA GLY A 173 -10.84 8.66 16.30
C GLY A 173 -9.39 8.43 15.88
N LEU A 174 -9.15 7.55 14.89
CA LEU A 174 -7.81 7.31 14.34
C LEU A 174 -7.27 8.51 13.55
N LEU A 175 -8.13 9.22 12.82
CA LEU A 175 -7.74 10.43 12.10
C LEU A 175 -7.51 11.61 13.06
N ALA A 176 -8.23 11.69 14.18
CA ALA A 176 -7.93 12.65 15.25
C ALA A 176 -6.56 12.35 15.89
N LEU A 177 -6.25 11.08 16.15
CA LEU A 177 -4.92 10.67 16.62
C LEU A 177 -3.84 11.04 15.60
N LEU A 178 -4.11 10.83 14.29
CA LEU A 178 -3.21 11.21 13.20
C LEU A 178 -2.98 12.73 13.18
N LEU A 179 -4.04 13.53 13.34
CA LEU A 179 -3.94 14.99 13.39
C LEU A 179 -3.09 15.46 14.57
N VAL A 180 -3.33 14.90 15.77
CA VAL A 180 -2.53 15.22 16.96
C VAL A 180 -1.06 14.84 16.77
N ALA A 181 -0.79 13.67 16.19
CA ALA A 181 0.57 13.22 15.90
C ALA A 181 1.26 14.13 14.87
N ALA A 182 0.55 14.53 13.81
CA ALA A 182 1.04 15.43 12.77
C ALA A 182 1.34 16.84 13.32
N TRP A 183 0.46 17.36 14.16
CA TRP A 183 0.63 18.67 14.79
C TRP A 183 1.86 18.74 15.73
N ARG A 184 2.22 17.60 16.33
CA ARG A 184 3.42 17.50 17.21
C ARG A 184 4.72 17.30 16.45
N LEU A 185 4.68 17.24 15.10
CA LEU A 185 5.91 17.14 14.32
C LEU A 185 6.72 18.43 14.45
N PRO A 186 8.02 18.34 14.73
CA PRO A 186 8.88 19.49 14.84
C PRO A 186 9.07 20.10 13.45
N GLY A 187 8.88 21.43 13.35
CA GLY A 187 9.04 22.20 12.10
C GLY A 187 10.42 22.01 11.47
N SER A 188 10.47 21.87 10.16
CA SER A 188 11.67 21.96 9.34
C SER A 188 11.41 22.98 8.24
N SER A 189 12.32 23.93 8.08
CA SER A 189 12.34 24.79 6.90
C SER A 189 13.40 24.24 5.95
N GLU A 190 12.97 23.59 4.88
CA GLU A 190 13.85 23.22 3.78
C GLU A 190 13.74 24.24 2.65
N PRO A 191 14.85 24.51 1.95
CA PRO A 191 14.79 25.28 0.72
C PRO A 191 13.87 24.58 -0.29
N ALA A 192 12.97 25.34 -0.91
CA ALA A 192 12.15 24.82 -2.01
C ALA A 192 13.06 24.34 -3.15
N HIS A 193 12.90 23.11 -3.59
CA HIS A 193 13.63 22.58 -4.74
C HIS A 193 12.70 22.53 -5.94
N ALA A 194 13.09 23.22 -7.02
CA ALA A 194 12.35 23.11 -8.28
C ALA A 194 12.52 21.70 -8.87
N PRO A 195 11.44 21.01 -9.23
CA PRO A 195 11.53 19.71 -9.88
C PRO A 195 12.13 19.89 -11.29
N ALA A 196 13.30 19.29 -11.52
CA ALA A 196 13.89 19.24 -12.86
C ALA A 196 13.06 18.30 -13.74
N ILE A 197 12.47 18.84 -14.82
CA ILE A 197 11.75 18.07 -15.85
C ILE A 197 12.82 17.41 -16.75
N GLU A 198 13.06 16.13 -16.58
CA GLU A 198 13.94 15.34 -17.48
C GLU A 198 13.12 14.42 -18.40
N ALA A 199 13.36 14.53 -19.69
CA ALA A 199 12.88 13.57 -20.70
C ALA A 199 13.68 12.26 -20.57
N GLY A 200 13.00 11.09 -20.54
CA GLY A 200 13.72 9.81 -20.53
C GLY A 200 12.96 8.61 -19.94
N ALA A 201 11.99 8.81 -19.07
CA ALA A 201 11.24 7.70 -18.46
C ALA A 201 10.50 6.82 -19.51
N LEU A 202 9.99 7.43 -20.58
CA LEU A 202 9.29 6.71 -21.65
C LEU A 202 10.22 5.78 -22.44
N ALA A 203 11.48 6.20 -22.66
CA ALA A 203 12.48 5.36 -23.32
C ALA A 203 12.84 4.12 -22.48
N VAL A 204 12.87 4.28 -21.14
CA VAL A 204 13.10 3.16 -20.22
C VAL A 204 11.91 2.19 -20.24
N LEU A 205 10.67 2.67 -20.30
CA LEU A 205 9.47 1.84 -20.38
C LEU A 205 9.41 0.98 -21.66
N ARG A 206 10.01 1.45 -22.76
CA ARG A 206 10.07 0.70 -24.03
C ARG A 206 11.04 -0.48 -23.99
N ARG A 207 11.91 -0.59 -22.97
CA ARG A 207 12.80 -1.75 -22.82
C ARG A 207 11.96 -2.99 -22.48
N PRO A 208 12.10 -4.12 -23.20
CA PRO A 208 11.25 -5.30 -23.00
C PRO A 208 11.24 -5.81 -21.54
N VAL A 209 12.38 -5.81 -20.87
CA VAL A 209 12.50 -6.21 -19.44
C VAL A 209 11.64 -5.33 -18.53
N VAL A 210 11.62 -4.01 -18.79
CA VAL A 210 10.85 -3.05 -17.99
C VAL A 210 9.36 -3.12 -18.31
N ALA A 211 9.00 -3.29 -19.59
CA ALA A 211 7.61 -3.47 -20.00
C ALA A 211 6.99 -4.72 -19.37
N TRP A 212 7.69 -5.88 -19.44
CA TRP A 212 7.25 -7.11 -18.81
C TRP A 212 7.21 -7.01 -17.28
N PHE A 213 8.16 -6.29 -16.67
CA PHE A 213 8.14 -6.00 -15.22
C PHE A 213 6.87 -5.25 -14.84
N PHE A 214 6.54 -4.14 -15.49
CA PHE A 214 5.34 -3.37 -15.15
C PHE A 214 4.05 -4.13 -15.47
N ALA A 215 4.01 -4.92 -16.53
CA ALA A 215 2.86 -5.81 -16.80
C ALA A 215 2.67 -6.84 -15.67
N GLY A 216 3.74 -7.48 -15.21
CA GLY A 216 3.70 -8.43 -14.09
C GLY A 216 3.25 -7.77 -12.79
N VAL A 217 3.79 -6.59 -12.49
CA VAL A 217 3.41 -5.81 -11.30
C VAL A 217 1.94 -5.42 -11.35
N PHE A 218 1.49 -4.84 -12.47
CA PHE A 218 0.10 -4.46 -12.68
C PHE A 218 -0.86 -5.63 -12.42
N LEU A 219 -0.60 -6.78 -13.04
CA LEU A 219 -1.44 -7.97 -12.90
C LEU A 219 -1.38 -8.55 -11.48
N THR A 220 -0.22 -8.55 -10.83
CA THR A 220 -0.12 -9.03 -9.44
C THR A 220 -0.92 -8.15 -8.49
N VAL A 221 -0.87 -6.82 -8.63
CA VAL A 221 -1.65 -5.91 -7.79
C VAL A 221 -3.13 -5.93 -8.18
N LEU A 222 -3.47 -6.12 -9.47
CA LEU A 222 -4.84 -6.37 -9.91
C LEU A 222 -5.44 -7.58 -9.19
N ALA A 223 -4.71 -8.70 -9.12
CA ALA A 223 -5.14 -9.86 -8.36
C ALA A 223 -5.33 -9.56 -6.85
N HIS A 224 -4.46 -8.73 -6.26
CA HIS A 224 -4.58 -8.32 -4.86
C HIS A 224 -5.80 -7.42 -4.58
N THR A 225 -6.41 -6.79 -5.58
CA THR A 225 -7.65 -6.03 -5.39
C THR A 225 -8.78 -6.92 -4.86
N ALA A 226 -8.80 -8.21 -5.22
CA ALA A 226 -9.72 -9.18 -4.64
C ALA A 226 -9.63 -9.22 -3.11
N LEU A 227 -8.41 -9.15 -2.57
CA LEU A 227 -8.18 -9.12 -1.12
C LEU A 227 -8.70 -7.80 -0.53
N TYR A 228 -8.25 -6.66 -1.05
CA TYR A 228 -8.52 -5.35 -0.44
C TYR A 228 -10.00 -4.93 -0.53
N ALA A 229 -10.70 -5.32 -1.58
CA ALA A 229 -12.10 -4.94 -1.79
C ALA A 229 -13.10 -5.98 -1.26
N PHE A 230 -12.78 -7.28 -1.36
CA PHE A 230 -13.80 -8.31 -1.23
C PHE A 230 -13.50 -9.38 -0.16
N TYR A 231 -12.27 -9.44 0.42
CA TYR A 231 -11.92 -10.50 1.35
C TYR A 231 -12.77 -10.49 2.61
N SER A 232 -12.96 -9.35 3.25
CA SER A 232 -13.79 -9.25 4.44
C SER A 232 -15.25 -9.56 4.15
N LEU A 233 -15.78 -9.16 2.99
CA LEU A 233 -17.13 -9.50 2.53
C LEU A 233 -17.28 -11.01 2.32
N TYR A 234 -16.26 -11.63 1.70
CA TYR A 234 -16.22 -13.06 1.47
C TYR A 234 -16.20 -13.85 2.79
N LEU A 235 -15.34 -13.46 3.72
CA LEU A 235 -15.30 -14.12 5.04
C LEU A 235 -16.62 -13.95 5.80
N ALA A 236 -17.21 -12.75 5.79
CA ALA A 236 -18.50 -12.51 6.41
C ALA A 236 -19.62 -13.35 5.78
N SER A 237 -19.60 -13.56 4.44
CA SER A 237 -20.56 -14.44 3.76
C SER A 237 -20.41 -15.93 4.12
N LEU A 238 -19.23 -16.33 4.61
CA LEU A 238 -18.96 -17.68 5.14
C LEU A 238 -19.24 -17.80 6.64
N GLY A 239 -19.74 -16.75 7.30
CA GLY A 239 -20.10 -16.76 8.70
C GLY A 239 -18.99 -16.38 9.68
N TYR A 240 -17.80 -15.94 9.21
CA TYR A 240 -16.75 -15.47 10.10
C TYR A 240 -17.15 -14.20 10.83
N GLY A 241 -16.87 -14.15 12.13
CA GLY A 241 -17.06 -12.96 12.95
C GLY A 241 -16.05 -11.84 12.62
N LYS A 242 -16.41 -10.59 12.94
CA LYS A 242 -15.55 -9.44 12.65
C LYS A 242 -14.20 -9.52 13.38
N GLY A 243 -14.17 -10.11 14.59
CA GLY A 243 -12.93 -10.37 15.34
C GLY A 243 -12.00 -11.35 14.58
N GLU A 244 -12.57 -12.45 14.06
CA GLU A 244 -11.81 -13.44 13.27
C GLU A 244 -11.29 -12.85 11.96
N ILE A 245 -12.11 -12.04 11.28
CA ILE A 245 -11.69 -11.29 10.07
C ILE A 245 -10.49 -10.40 10.39
N GLY A 246 -10.54 -9.64 11.47
CA GLY A 246 -9.43 -8.79 11.90
C GLY A 246 -8.15 -9.57 12.21
N LEU A 247 -8.27 -10.72 12.89
CA LEU A 247 -7.13 -11.59 13.17
C LEU A 247 -6.50 -12.15 11.89
N LEU A 248 -7.32 -12.59 10.92
CA LEU A 248 -6.81 -13.08 9.64
C LEU A 248 -6.06 -11.99 8.87
N TRP A 249 -6.54 -10.74 8.88
CA TRP A 249 -5.78 -9.62 8.31
C TRP A 249 -4.47 -9.36 9.06
N ALA A 250 -4.50 -9.41 10.40
CA ALA A 250 -3.32 -9.21 11.24
C ALA A 250 -2.24 -10.27 10.98
N ILE A 251 -2.62 -11.55 10.81
CA ILE A 251 -1.68 -12.64 10.49
C ILE A 251 -0.90 -12.32 9.20
N GLY A 252 -1.56 -11.80 8.17
CA GLY A 252 -0.89 -11.40 6.93
C GLY A 252 0.19 -10.33 7.18
N VAL A 253 -0.12 -9.31 7.98
CA VAL A 253 0.85 -8.24 8.30
C VAL A 253 1.96 -8.72 9.23
N VAL A 254 1.67 -9.62 10.17
CA VAL A 254 2.72 -10.27 10.98
C VAL A 254 3.68 -11.05 10.09
N ALA A 255 3.18 -11.84 9.14
CA ALA A 255 4.02 -12.57 8.18
C ALA A 255 4.89 -11.62 7.33
N GLU A 256 4.34 -10.45 6.93
CA GLU A 256 5.10 -9.39 6.24
C GLU A 256 6.25 -8.86 7.11
N VAL A 257 6.00 -8.56 8.39
CA VAL A 257 7.02 -8.09 9.33
C VAL A 257 8.13 -9.14 9.49
N VAL A 258 7.77 -10.42 9.61
CA VAL A 258 8.74 -11.53 9.67
C VAL A 258 9.60 -11.58 8.41
N TRP A 259 8.99 -11.40 7.22
CA TRP A 259 9.74 -11.33 5.96
C TRP A 259 10.76 -10.20 5.98
N PHE A 260 10.34 -8.97 6.27
CA PHE A 260 11.24 -7.81 6.26
C PHE A 260 12.37 -7.94 7.27
N TRP A 261 12.13 -8.61 8.39
CA TRP A 261 13.18 -8.88 9.39
C TRP A 261 14.24 -9.85 8.88
N PHE A 262 13.83 -10.89 8.16
CA PHE A 262 14.72 -11.97 7.73
C PHE A 262 15.11 -11.92 6.25
N GLN A 263 14.58 -11.00 5.44
CA GLN A 263 14.78 -10.98 3.99
C GLN A 263 16.24 -10.93 3.55
N GLY A 264 17.14 -10.35 4.33
CA GLY A 264 18.58 -10.34 4.04
C GLY A 264 19.19 -11.73 3.90
N ARG A 265 18.57 -12.75 4.54
CA ARG A 265 18.99 -14.17 4.45
C ARG A 265 18.48 -14.87 3.19
N TRP A 266 17.47 -14.31 2.51
CA TRP A 266 16.75 -14.97 1.42
C TRP A 266 16.93 -14.27 0.07
N LEU A 267 16.94 -12.93 0.04
CA LEU A 267 16.91 -12.16 -1.19
C LEU A 267 18.06 -12.48 -2.15
N HIS A 268 19.24 -12.86 -1.65
CA HIS A 268 20.40 -13.21 -2.47
C HIS A 268 20.25 -14.56 -3.22
N ARG A 269 19.27 -15.41 -2.85
CA ARG A 269 19.09 -16.75 -3.43
C ARG A 269 18.50 -16.74 -4.83
N LEU A 270 17.77 -15.69 -5.19
CA LEU A 270 17.18 -15.51 -6.51
C LEU A 270 17.47 -14.09 -7.03
N SER A 271 17.41 -13.93 -8.35
CA SER A 271 17.38 -12.58 -8.94
C SER A 271 16.09 -11.86 -8.54
N MET A 272 16.06 -10.52 -8.62
CA MET A 272 14.87 -9.74 -8.28
C MET A 272 13.67 -10.11 -9.17
N HIS A 273 13.90 -10.37 -10.47
CA HIS A 273 12.85 -10.87 -11.38
C HIS A 273 12.41 -12.30 -11.01
N GLY A 274 13.30 -13.14 -10.47
CA GLY A 274 12.96 -14.45 -9.94
C GLY A 274 12.05 -14.35 -8.72
N TRP A 275 12.33 -13.42 -7.80
CA TRP A 275 11.46 -13.15 -6.66
C TRP A 275 10.08 -12.63 -7.08
N LEU A 276 9.99 -11.81 -8.13
CA LEU A 276 8.70 -11.38 -8.68
C LEU A 276 7.87 -12.54 -9.22
N ALA A 277 8.50 -13.50 -9.89
CA ALA A 277 7.80 -14.69 -10.37
C ALA A 277 7.31 -15.58 -9.20
N VAL A 278 8.14 -15.79 -8.17
CA VAL A 278 7.76 -16.51 -6.94
C VAL A 278 6.61 -15.81 -6.23
N ALA A 279 6.66 -14.48 -6.13
CA ALA A 279 5.60 -13.69 -5.50
C ALA A 279 4.25 -13.81 -6.25
N ALA A 280 4.28 -13.77 -7.57
CA ALA A 280 3.09 -13.95 -8.40
C ALA A 280 2.51 -15.38 -8.29
N LEU A 281 3.37 -16.43 -8.26
CA LEU A 281 2.94 -17.81 -8.01
C LEU A 281 2.37 -17.98 -6.61
N ALA A 282 2.99 -17.38 -5.59
CA ALA A 282 2.47 -17.37 -4.23
C ALA A 282 1.11 -16.67 -4.15
N SER A 283 0.91 -15.60 -4.93
CA SER A 283 -0.40 -14.93 -5.05
C SER A 283 -1.43 -15.85 -5.68
N ALA A 284 -1.09 -16.56 -6.76
CA ALA A 284 -1.97 -17.51 -7.43
C ALA A 284 -2.42 -18.63 -6.46
N LEU A 285 -1.46 -19.25 -5.77
CA LEU A 285 -1.73 -20.27 -4.77
C LEU A 285 -2.62 -19.72 -3.62
N ARG A 286 -2.28 -18.55 -3.10
CA ARG A 286 -3.02 -17.89 -2.03
C ARG A 286 -4.48 -17.69 -2.37
N PHE A 287 -4.76 -17.12 -3.55
CA PHE A 287 -6.14 -16.85 -3.97
C PHE A 287 -6.90 -18.12 -4.32
N ALA A 288 -6.24 -19.14 -4.88
CA ALA A 288 -6.83 -20.46 -5.08
C ALA A 288 -7.21 -21.13 -3.74
N LEU A 289 -6.34 -21.07 -2.73
CA LEU A 289 -6.62 -21.59 -1.38
C LEU A 289 -7.82 -20.88 -0.75
N ILE A 290 -7.89 -19.56 -0.85
CA ILE A 290 -9.02 -18.77 -0.34
C ILE A 290 -10.32 -19.18 -1.06
N ALA A 291 -10.30 -19.32 -2.39
CA ALA A 291 -11.48 -19.67 -3.19
C ALA A 291 -11.96 -21.09 -2.92
N ALA A 292 -11.05 -22.06 -2.85
CA ALA A 292 -11.39 -23.47 -2.71
C ALA A 292 -11.74 -23.88 -1.28
N PHE A 293 -11.09 -23.27 -0.28
CA PHE A 293 -11.13 -23.73 1.11
C PHE A 293 -11.46 -22.60 2.11
N GLY A 294 -12.19 -21.58 1.68
CA GLY A 294 -12.50 -20.41 2.50
C GLY A 294 -13.26 -20.72 3.80
N ALA A 295 -13.95 -21.85 3.88
CA ALA A 295 -14.60 -22.32 5.11
C ALA A 295 -13.63 -22.89 6.16
N TRP A 296 -12.35 -23.14 5.79
CA TRP A 296 -11.37 -23.77 6.66
C TRP A 296 -10.38 -22.75 7.20
N VAL A 297 -10.53 -22.34 8.45
CA VAL A 297 -9.69 -21.32 9.07
C VAL A 297 -8.20 -21.66 9.02
N SER A 298 -7.81 -22.92 9.14
CA SER A 298 -6.41 -23.35 9.04
C SER A 298 -5.81 -23.06 7.66
N VAL A 299 -6.59 -23.28 6.59
CA VAL A 299 -6.16 -22.97 5.22
C VAL A 299 -6.07 -21.45 5.02
N LEU A 300 -7.02 -20.70 5.58
CA LEU A 300 -6.96 -19.23 5.54
C LEU A 300 -5.73 -18.68 6.26
N VAL A 301 -5.33 -19.26 7.40
CA VAL A 301 -4.09 -18.89 8.10
C VAL A 301 -2.86 -19.12 7.20
N VAL A 302 -2.78 -20.29 6.53
CA VAL A 302 -1.70 -20.58 5.56
C VAL A 302 -1.73 -19.58 4.41
N ALA A 303 -2.91 -19.30 3.85
CA ALA A 303 -3.09 -18.31 2.79
C ALA A 303 -2.65 -16.91 3.24
N GLN A 304 -2.91 -16.52 4.49
CA GLN A 304 -2.43 -15.25 5.04
C GLN A 304 -0.91 -15.24 5.27
N CYS A 305 -0.30 -16.35 5.69
CA CYS A 305 1.16 -16.45 5.77
C CYS A 305 1.83 -16.29 4.39
N LEU A 306 1.20 -16.75 3.30
CA LEU A 306 1.71 -16.51 1.93
C LEU A 306 1.77 -15.02 1.57
N HIS A 307 1.16 -14.11 2.37
CA HIS A 307 1.27 -12.66 2.17
C HIS A 307 2.72 -12.16 2.21
N MET A 308 3.57 -12.78 3.01
CA MET A 308 4.99 -12.44 3.07
C MET A 308 5.68 -12.58 1.71
N LEU A 309 5.31 -13.57 0.90
CA LEU A 309 5.84 -13.76 -0.45
C LEU A 309 5.09 -12.91 -1.47
N SER A 310 3.75 -12.99 -1.45
CA SER A 310 2.89 -12.34 -2.45
C SER A 310 2.91 -10.82 -2.36
N PHE A 311 3.28 -10.23 -1.21
CA PHE A 311 3.35 -8.78 -1.01
C PHE A 311 4.75 -8.31 -0.60
N ALA A 312 5.32 -8.79 0.52
CA ALA A 312 6.55 -8.21 1.06
C ALA A 312 7.77 -8.51 0.17
N ALA A 313 7.93 -9.76 -0.28
CA ALA A 313 8.98 -10.12 -1.23
C ALA A 313 8.80 -9.40 -2.57
N GLN A 314 7.55 -9.32 -3.09
CA GLN A 314 7.23 -8.55 -4.28
C GLN A 314 7.64 -7.08 -4.14
N HIS A 315 7.26 -6.43 -3.04
CA HIS A 315 7.58 -5.02 -2.80
C HIS A 315 9.09 -4.77 -2.80
N SER A 316 9.85 -5.59 -2.06
CA SER A 316 11.32 -5.49 -2.02
C SER A 316 11.94 -5.65 -3.40
N ALA A 317 11.47 -6.65 -4.17
CA ALA A 317 11.96 -6.90 -5.52
C ALA A 317 11.58 -5.75 -6.48
N CYS A 318 10.36 -5.21 -6.39
CA CYS A 318 9.92 -4.06 -7.20
C CYS A 318 10.81 -2.83 -6.97
N ILE A 319 11.07 -2.48 -5.70
CA ILE A 319 11.94 -1.33 -5.38
C ILE A 319 13.36 -1.55 -5.91
N ALA A 320 13.91 -2.75 -5.83
CA ALA A 320 15.23 -3.07 -6.35
C ALA A 320 15.29 -2.97 -7.89
N VAL A 321 14.29 -3.52 -8.61
CA VAL A 321 14.20 -3.43 -10.08
C VAL A 321 14.04 -1.96 -10.52
N ILE A 322 13.18 -1.18 -9.86
CA ILE A 322 13.00 0.24 -10.17
C ILE A 322 14.31 1.00 -9.95
N THR A 323 15.01 0.75 -8.84
CA THR A 323 16.29 1.39 -8.53
C THR A 323 17.34 1.10 -9.60
N ARG A 324 17.37 -0.13 -10.14
CA ARG A 324 18.31 -0.56 -11.19
C ARG A 324 18.02 0.07 -12.54
N HIS A 325 16.73 0.10 -12.96
CA HIS A 325 16.36 0.56 -14.30
C HIS A 325 16.09 2.06 -14.39
N PHE A 326 15.82 2.72 -13.24
CA PHE A 326 15.57 4.17 -13.13
C PHE A 326 16.60 4.79 -12.17
N PRO A 327 17.90 4.89 -12.55
CA PRO A 327 18.94 5.41 -11.68
C PRO A 327 18.84 6.93 -11.47
N GLY A 328 19.47 7.43 -10.41
CA GLY A 328 19.62 8.85 -10.14
C GLY A 328 18.27 9.58 -10.04
N ARG A 329 18.11 10.67 -10.80
CA ARG A 329 16.91 11.52 -10.82
C ARG A 329 15.67 10.81 -11.39
N LEU A 330 15.84 9.75 -12.21
CA LEU A 330 14.73 8.98 -12.77
C LEU A 330 14.05 8.08 -11.73
N ARG A 331 14.69 7.81 -10.57
CA ARG A 331 14.15 6.92 -9.53
C ARG A 331 12.75 7.34 -9.07
N GLY A 332 12.53 8.65 -8.84
CA GLY A 332 11.22 9.17 -8.44
C GLY A 332 10.15 8.88 -9.48
N ARG A 333 10.47 8.99 -10.79
CA ARG A 333 9.55 8.64 -11.89
C ARG A 333 9.22 7.15 -11.94
N GLY A 334 10.24 6.29 -11.74
CA GLY A 334 10.02 4.85 -11.67
C GLY A 334 9.10 4.47 -10.50
N GLN A 335 9.29 5.06 -9.33
CA GLN A 335 8.40 4.86 -8.18
C GLN A 335 6.99 5.40 -8.42
N ALA A 336 6.90 6.52 -9.10
CA ALA A 336 5.64 7.12 -9.49
C ALA A 336 4.85 6.22 -10.47
N LEU A 337 5.51 5.68 -11.49
CA LEU A 337 4.92 4.71 -12.40
C LEU A 337 4.47 3.44 -11.66
N TYR A 338 5.25 2.98 -10.70
CA TYR A 338 4.88 1.86 -9.83
C TYR A 338 3.62 2.15 -9.01
N ALA A 339 3.48 3.34 -8.47
CA ALA A 339 2.28 3.73 -7.73
C ALA A 339 1.06 3.84 -8.65
N VAL A 340 1.20 4.50 -9.80
CA VAL A 340 0.12 4.75 -10.76
C VAL A 340 -0.35 3.45 -11.43
N LEU A 341 0.57 2.70 -12.05
CA LEU A 341 0.24 1.48 -12.77
C LEU A 341 -0.05 0.32 -11.81
N GLY A 342 0.80 0.16 -10.78
CA GLY A 342 0.67 -0.92 -9.82
C GLY A 342 -0.56 -0.77 -8.93
N TYR A 343 -0.77 0.36 -8.28
CA TYR A 343 -1.83 0.50 -7.28
C TYR A 343 -3.03 1.33 -7.74
N GLY A 344 -2.80 2.37 -8.55
CA GLY A 344 -3.89 3.23 -9.04
C GLY A 344 -4.73 2.52 -10.09
N ALA A 345 -4.17 2.27 -11.27
CA ALA A 345 -4.89 1.70 -12.42
C ALA A 345 -5.40 0.28 -12.14
N SER A 346 -4.58 -0.59 -11.53
CA SER A 346 -4.97 -1.94 -11.17
C SER A 346 -6.14 -1.95 -10.15
N GLY A 347 -6.10 -1.05 -9.16
CA GLY A 347 -7.15 -0.93 -8.16
C GLY A 347 -8.47 -0.44 -8.74
N VAL A 348 -8.43 0.52 -9.69
CA VAL A 348 -9.64 0.98 -10.41
C VAL A 348 -10.26 -0.17 -11.19
N ILE A 349 -9.48 -0.84 -12.03
CA ILE A 349 -9.95 -1.93 -12.87
C ILE A 349 -10.44 -3.11 -12.02
N GLY A 350 -9.67 -3.49 -11.00
CA GLY A 350 -10.02 -4.62 -10.12
C GLY A 350 -11.24 -4.35 -9.26
N GLY A 351 -11.45 -3.11 -8.80
CA GLY A 351 -12.64 -2.71 -8.05
C GLY A 351 -13.91 -2.83 -8.89
N VAL A 352 -13.88 -2.27 -10.11
CA VAL A 352 -15.05 -2.30 -11.03
C VAL A 352 -15.33 -3.71 -11.53
N ILE A 353 -14.32 -4.42 -12.08
CA ILE A 353 -14.51 -5.77 -12.63
C ILE A 353 -14.83 -6.76 -11.51
N GLY A 354 -14.09 -6.72 -10.39
CA GLY A 354 -14.35 -7.58 -9.24
C GLY A 354 -15.73 -7.34 -8.63
N GLY A 355 -16.18 -6.07 -8.59
CA GLY A 355 -17.54 -5.70 -8.18
C GLY A 355 -18.62 -6.28 -9.09
N ALA A 356 -18.47 -6.16 -10.42
CA ALA A 356 -19.38 -6.75 -11.39
C ALA A 356 -19.41 -8.28 -11.29
N MET A 357 -18.25 -8.92 -11.19
CA MET A 357 -18.15 -10.38 -11.01
C MET A 357 -18.80 -10.84 -9.70
N SER A 358 -18.52 -10.14 -8.59
CA SER A 358 -19.06 -10.52 -7.27
C SER A 358 -20.59 -10.49 -7.24
N THR A 359 -21.21 -9.58 -8.00
CA THR A 359 -22.67 -9.46 -8.08
C THR A 359 -23.28 -10.50 -9.03
N SER A 360 -22.61 -10.83 -10.15
CA SER A 360 -23.14 -11.72 -11.19
C SER A 360 -22.88 -13.20 -10.92
N ILE A 361 -21.70 -13.56 -10.42
CA ILE A 361 -21.26 -14.95 -10.25
C ILE A 361 -20.70 -15.27 -8.84
N GLY A 362 -20.76 -14.28 -7.93
CA GLY A 362 -20.42 -14.45 -6.51
C GLY A 362 -18.97 -14.14 -6.14
N LEU A 363 -18.76 -13.96 -4.83
CA LEU A 363 -17.47 -13.57 -4.26
C LEU A 363 -16.36 -14.63 -4.47
N THR A 364 -16.70 -15.92 -4.44
CA THR A 364 -15.73 -17.00 -4.68
C THR A 364 -15.11 -16.91 -6.06
N ALA A 365 -15.90 -16.53 -7.08
CA ALA A 365 -15.40 -16.38 -8.45
C ALA A 365 -14.36 -15.25 -8.58
N VAL A 366 -14.48 -14.19 -7.77
CA VAL A 366 -13.49 -13.09 -7.73
C VAL A 366 -12.11 -13.62 -7.31
N PHE A 367 -12.05 -14.54 -6.32
CA PHE A 367 -10.78 -15.13 -5.88
C PHE A 367 -10.20 -16.13 -6.90
N TRP A 368 -11.06 -16.90 -7.60
CA TRP A 368 -10.60 -17.73 -8.71
C TRP A 368 -10.05 -16.90 -9.87
N ALA A 369 -10.72 -15.81 -10.22
CA ALA A 369 -10.21 -14.88 -11.23
C ALA A 369 -8.89 -14.24 -10.81
N ALA A 370 -8.77 -13.83 -9.55
CA ALA A 370 -7.53 -13.31 -8.98
C ALA A 370 -6.38 -14.33 -9.07
N SER A 371 -6.66 -15.61 -8.79
CA SER A 371 -5.68 -16.68 -8.97
C SER A 371 -5.24 -16.80 -10.44
N GLY A 372 -6.18 -16.81 -11.39
CA GLY A 372 -5.88 -16.86 -12.82
C GLY A 372 -5.05 -15.65 -13.29
N VAL A 373 -5.42 -14.45 -12.86
CA VAL A 373 -4.66 -13.21 -13.17
C VAL A 373 -3.24 -13.29 -12.59
N ALA A 374 -3.06 -13.84 -11.40
CA ALA A 374 -1.76 -14.01 -10.78
C ALA A 374 -0.88 -15.05 -11.53
N VAL A 375 -1.47 -16.09 -12.14
CA VAL A 375 -0.74 -17.01 -13.04
C VAL A 375 -0.21 -16.27 -14.27
N VAL A 376 -1.05 -15.40 -14.89
CA VAL A 376 -0.60 -14.57 -16.02
C VAL A 376 0.48 -13.58 -15.59
N ALA A 377 0.36 -13.01 -14.38
CA ALA A 377 1.39 -12.17 -13.78
C ALA A 377 2.73 -12.92 -13.62
N ALA A 378 2.69 -14.16 -13.15
CA ALA A 378 3.88 -15.00 -13.03
C ALA A 378 4.56 -15.25 -14.38
N TRP A 379 3.79 -15.47 -15.43
CA TRP A 379 4.30 -15.57 -16.81
C TRP A 379 4.97 -14.26 -17.26
N CYS A 380 4.35 -13.09 -17.01
CA CYS A 380 4.97 -11.79 -17.32
C CYS A 380 6.29 -11.60 -16.56
N CYS A 381 6.33 -11.92 -15.28
CA CYS A 381 7.55 -11.86 -14.45
C CYS A 381 8.64 -12.81 -14.98
N TRP A 382 8.28 -14.00 -15.41
CA TRP A 382 9.19 -14.94 -16.04
C TRP A 382 9.72 -14.43 -17.39
N ARG A 383 8.88 -13.77 -18.22
CA ARG A 383 9.33 -13.09 -19.45
C ARG A 383 10.31 -11.97 -19.14
N ALA A 384 10.06 -11.17 -18.08
CA ALA A 384 11.01 -10.16 -17.61
C ALA A 384 12.34 -10.79 -17.20
N LEU A 385 12.31 -11.90 -16.45
CA LEU A 385 13.50 -12.66 -16.03
C LEU A 385 14.32 -13.16 -17.24
N ARG A 386 13.66 -13.69 -18.26
CA ARG A 386 14.34 -14.12 -19.49
C ARG A 386 14.96 -12.94 -20.25
N SER A 387 14.22 -11.84 -20.38
CA SER A 387 14.71 -10.62 -21.05
C SER A 387 15.90 -9.99 -20.32
N ASP A 388 15.95 -10.07 -18.98
CA ASP A 388 17.09 -9.58 -18.19
C ASP A 388 18.35 -10.42 -18.39
N ARG A 389 18.22 -11.74 -18.59
CA ARG A 389 19.34 -12.64 -18.87
C ARG A 389 19.93 -12.47 -20.27
N THR A 390 19.11 -12.13 -21.25
CA THR A 390 19.56 -11.91 -22.64
C THR A 390 20.23 -10.56 -22.83
N THR A 391 19.97 -9.58 -21.97
CA THR A 391 20.67 -8.28 -21.88
C THR A 391 21.81 -8.35 -20.86
N ALA A 392 22.60 -9.43 -20.84
CA ALA A 392 23.69 -9.59 -19.89
C ALA A 392 24.51 -8.29 -19.81
N TRP A 393 24.59 -7.74 -18.62
CA TRP A 393 25.39 -6.58 -18.29
C TRP A 393 26.82 -6.79 -18.81
N GLN A 394 27.20 -6.04 -19.86
CA GLN A 394 28.59 -5.89 -20.23
C GLN A 394 29.18 -4.86 -19.26
N PRO A 395 30.22 -5.19 -18.47
CA PRO A 395 30.92 -4.17 -17.70
C PRO A 395 31.40 -3.07 -18.66
N PRO A 396 31.37 -1.78 -18.26
CA PRO A 396 32.00 -0.74 -19.06
C PRO A 396 33.42 -1.17 -19.35
N GLY A 397 33.79 -1.19 -20.64
CA GLY A 397 35.15 -1.48 -21.05
C GLY A 397 36.14 -0.56 -20.33
N PRO A 398 37.38 -0.98 -20.11
CA PRO A 398 38.38 -0.16 -19.46
C PRO A 398 38.42 1.20 -20.15
N ALA A 399 38.34 2.28 -19.33
CA ALA A 399 38.46 3.64 -19.85
C ALA A 399 39.74 3.73 -20.67
N SER A 400 39.63 4.12 -21.97
CA SER A 400 40.78 4.41 -22.81
C SER A 400 41.61 5.49 -22.10
N PRO A 401 42.90 5.28 -21.93
CA PRO A 401 43.76 6.31 -21.33
C PRO A 401 43.78 7.52 -22.28
N VAL A 402 43.46 8.69 -21.77
CA VAL A 402 43.69 10.00 -22.36
C VAL A 402 45.02 10.51 -21.80
#